data_5bc9fe0f014355cecd441389bdc5dea7
#
_entry.id   5bc9fe0f014355cecd441389bdc5dea7
#
_cell.length_a   1.000
_cell.length_b   1.000
_cell.length_c   1.000
_cell.angle_alpha   90.00
_cell.angle_beta   90.00
_cell.angle_gamma   90.00
#
_symmetry.space_group_name_H-M   'P 1'
#
loop_
_entity.id
_entity.type
_entity.pdbx_description
1 polymer ?
#
loop_
_entity_poly.entity_id
_entity_poly.type
_entity_poly.pdbx_seq_one_letter_code
_entity_poly.pdbx_strand_id
1 'polypeptide(L)'
;MNLAEAAAQADGLAEEGKERELSQLRAQWDEELEASARAADFRERAVAYRAIGQFRFRTKKELIRRGLEDDSPAVRGSALLSLEKLSRDHPGDVNDVRSLLHELSTNDGNEAVRRLAVMALKNGSSRPDTIQLLTSLGQDDEQPRELREAAAKVAQLLRRKGTK
;
A
#
# COMPACT_ATOMS: atom_id res chain seq x y z
N MET A 1 17.43 13.48 -14.48
CA MET A 1 16.21 12.82 -14.01
C MET A 1 16.40 12.45 -12.54
N ASN A 2 15.41 12.72 -11.70
CA ASN A 2 15.44 12.32 -10.30
C ASN A 2 14.59 11.06 -10.08
N LEU A 3 14.62 10.52 -8.86
CA LEU A 3 13.90 9.28 -8.52
C LEU A 3 12.39 9.40 -8.79
N ALA A 4 11.78 10.53 -8.44
CA ALA A 4 10.33 10.72 -8.66
C ALA A 4 9.98 10.71 -10.14
N GLU A 5 10.79 11.34 -10.99
CA GLU A 5 10.60 11.34 -12.44
C GLU A 5 10.80 9.94 -13.03
N ALA A 6 11.84 9.24 -12.56
CA ALA A 6 12.09 7.88 -13.00
C ALA A 6 10.94 6.94 -12.60
N ALA A 7 10.41 7.11 -11.38
CA ALA A 7 9.28 6.32 -10.91
C ALA A 7 8.03 6.57 -11.75
N ALA A 8 7.77 7.81 -12.12
CA ALA A 8 6.63 8.15 -12.99
C ALA A 8 6.79 7.51 -14.37
N GLN A 9 8.00 7.53 -14.93
CA GLN A 9 8.29 6.86 -16.20
C GLN A 9 8.09 5.35 -16.08
N ALA A 10 8.56 4.76 -14.97
CA ALA A 10 8.39 3.33 -14.71
C ALA A 10 6.91 2.93 -14.65
N ASP A 11 6.10 3.74 -13.98
CA ASP A 11 4.66 3.51 -13.87
C ASP A 11 4.00 3.49 -15.27
N GLY A 12 4.37 4.44 -16.11
CA GLY A 12 3.90 4.48 -17.51
C GLY A 12 4.33 3.25 -18.31
N LEU A 13 5.57 2.81 -18.16
CA LEU A 13 6.06 1.60 -18.83
C LEU A 13 5.29 0.36 -18.37
N ALA A 14 5.00 0.27 -17.09
CA ALA A 14 4.21 -0.84 -16.53
C ALA A 14 2.80 -0.86 -17.09
N GLU A 15 2.15 0.30 -17.18
CA GLU A 15 0.81 0.44 -17.76
C GLU A 15 0.77 0.02 -19.24
N GLU A 16 1.85 0.27 -19.97
CA GLU A 16 1.96 -0.09 -21.37
C GLU A 16 2.46 -1.53 -21.59
N GLY A 17 2.79 -2.26 -20.54
CA GLY A 17 3.30 -3.62 -20.63
C GLY A 17 4.72 -3.73 -21.17
N LYS A 18 5.50 -2.66 -21.11
CA LYS A 18 6.88 -2.62 -21.62
C LYS A 18 7.86 -3.16 -20.58
N GLU A 19 7.77 -4.44 -20.30
CA GLU A 19 8.48 -5.09 -19.20
C GLU A 19 10.00 -5.02 -19.33
N ARG A 20 10.54 -5.15 -20.54
CA ARG A 20 11.98 -5.08 -20.75
C ARG A 20 12.56 -3.73 -20.35
N GLU A 21 11.93 -2.65 -20.81
CA GLU A 21 12.35 -1.28 -20.50
C GLU A 21 12.16 -0.98 -19.01
N LEU A 22 11.06 -1.46 -18.43
CA LEU A 22 10.79 -1.32 -17.02
C LEU A 22 11.85 -2.03 -16.17
N SER A 23 12.24 -3.24 -16.56
CA SER A 23 13.28 -4.00 -15.86
C SER A 23 14.63 -3.27 -15.89
N GLN A 24 14.96 -2.66 -17.01
CA GLN A 24 16.19 -1.87 -17.14
C GLN A 24 16.16 -0.66 -16.23
N LEU A 25 15.02 0.00 -16.14
CA LEU A 25 14.85 1.18 -15.30
C LEU A 25 14.92 0.80 -13.82
N ARG A 26 14.32 -0.33 -13.43
CA ARG A 26 14.44 -0.85 -12.05
C ARG A 26 15.91 -1.07 -11.68
N ALA A 27 16.66 -1.71 -12.55
CA ALA A 27 18.08 -1.98 -12.29
C ALA A 27 18.87 -0.68 -12.11
N GLN A 28 18.58 0.31 -12.93
CA GLN A 28 19.28 1.61 -12.88
C GLN A 28 19.00 2.37 -11.58
N TRP A 29 17.80 2.29 -11.03
CA TRP A 29 17.38 3.11 -9.89
C TRP A 29 17.31 2.37 -8.56
N ASP A 30 17.65 1.09 -8.52
CA ASP A 30 17.52 0.27 -7.32
C ASP A 30 18.31 0.82 -6.13
N GLU A 31 19.59 1.12 -6.33
CA GLU A 31 20.45 1.63 -5.26
C GLU A 31 19.97 2.98 -4.72
N GLU A 32 19.60 3.88 -5.61
CA GLU A 32 19.14 5.21 -5.20
C GLU A 32 17.81 5.12 -4.45
N LEU A 33 16.90 4.25 -4.89
CA LEU A 33 15.65 4.02 -4.19
C LEU A 33 15.89 3.53 -2.77
N GLU A 34 16.78 2.53 -2.61
CA GLU A 34 17.11 1.99 -1.30
C GLU A 34 17.74 3.06 -0.39
N ALA A 35 18.62 3.90 -0.93
CA ALA A 35 19.23 4.98 -0.17
C ALA A 35 18.18 6.02 0.25
N SER A 36 17.29 6.42 -0.67
CA SER A 36 16.25 7.39 -0.39
C SER A 36 15.23 6.87 0.63
N ALA A 37 14.95 5.57 0.61
CA ALA A 37 14.05 4.96 1.58
C ALA A 37 14.60 5.03 3.02
N ARG A 38 15.90 5.23 3.18
CA ARG A 38 16.56 5.33 4.47
C ARG A 38 17.00 6.76 4.82
N ALA A 39 16.58 7.74 4.02
CA ALA A 39 16.97 9.14 4.22
C ALA A 39 16.40 9.70 5.52
N ALA A 40 17.08 10.67 6.09
CA ALA A 40 16.61 11.36 7.29
C ALA A 40 15.35 12.18 7.03
N ASP A 41 15.24 12.81 5.86
CA ASP A 41 14.09 13.62 5.46
C ASP A 41 12.90 12.69 5.09
N PHE A 42 11.77 12.83 5.81
CA PHE A 42 10.59 12.00 5.57
C PHE A 42 10.03 12.19 4.16
N ARG A 43 10.21 13.38 3.56
CA ARG A 43 9.72 13.65 2.20
C ARG A 43 10.47 12.81 1.17
N GLU A 44 11.78 12.67 1.36
CA GLU A 44 12.60 11.82 0.52
C GLU A 44 12.23 10.35 0.70
N ARG A 45 12.02 9.92 1.95
CA ARG A 45 11.54 8.56 2.22
C ARG A 45 10.19 8.28 1.57
N ALA A 46 9.24 9.23 1.67
CA ALA A 46 7.91 9.07 1.09
C ALA A 46 7.97 8.88 -0.43
N VAL A 47 8.82 9.63 -1.13
CA VAL A 47 9.03 9.46 -2.57
C VAL A 47 9.54 8.05 -2.87
N ALA A 48 10.51 7.56 -2.10
CA ALA A 48 11.07 6.23 -2.29
C ALA A 48 10.03 5.13 -2.08
N TYR A 49 9.24 5.22 -1.01
CA TYR A 49 8.20 4.22 -0.73
C TYR A 49 7.10 4.21 -1.79
N ARG A 50 6.74 5.38 -2.30
CA ARG A 50 5.80 5.48 -3.42
C ARG A 50 6.40 4.85 -4.69
N ALA A 51 7.68 5.09 -4.92
CA ALA A 51 8.38 4.58 -6.10
C ALA A 51 8.39 3.05 -6.17
N ILE A 52 8.42 2.36 -5.03
CA ILE A 52 8.41 0.89 -5.01
C ILE A 52 7.23 0.36 -5.83
N GLY A 53 6.04 0.90 -5.63
CA GLY A 53 4.86 0.50 -6.37
C GLY A 53 4.92 0.91 -7.83
N GLN A 54 5.38 2.12 -8.10
CA GLN A 54 5.48 2.66 -9.47
C GLN A 54 6.44 1.84 -10.33
N PHE A 55 7.56 1.40 -9.77
CA PHE A 55 8.53 0.52 -10.45
C PHE A 55 8.09 -0.94 -10.49
N ARG A 56 7.03 -1.31 -9.78
CA ARG A 56 6.62 -2.72 -9.62
C ARG A 56 7.72 -3.57 -8.99
N PHE A 57 8.37 -3.07 -7.94
CA PHE A 57 9.40 -3.77 -7.19
C PHE A 57 8.80 -4.77 -6.19
N ARG A 58 8.30 -5.90 -6.67
CA ARG A 58 7.69 -6.92 -5.82
C ARG A 58 8.67 -7.60 -4.87
N THR A 59 9.96 -7.52 -5.16
CA THR A 59 11.01 -8.09 -4.31
C THR A 59 11.29 -7.27 -3.04
N LYS A 60 10.73 -6.07 -2.93
CA LYS A 60 10.99 -5.15 -1.81
C LYS A 60 9.90 -5.18 -0.74
N LYS A 61 9.36 -6.36 -0.44
CA LYS A 61 8.28 -6.53 0.55
C LYS A 61 8.70 -6.12 1.96
N GLU A 62 9.92 -6.47 2.36
CA GLU A 62 10.42 -6.10 3.70
C GLU A 62 10.59 -4.59 3.83
N LEU A 63 10.98 -3.93 2.76
CA LEU A 63 11.08 -2.48 2.75
C LEU A 63 9.70 -1.85 2.92
N ILE A 64 8.68 -2.35 2.19
CA ILE A 64 7.29 -1.89 2.35
C ILE A 64 6.84 -2.05 3.80
N ARG A 65 7.09 -3.21 4.40
CA ARG A 65 6.72 -3.46 5.79
C ARG A 65 7.33 -2.42 6.72
N ARG A 66 8.59 -2.10 6.54
CA ARG A 66 9.27 -1.05 7.31
C ARG A 66 8.58 0.30 7.14
N GLY A 67 8.17 0.65 5.92
CA GLY A 67 7.46 1.89 5.63
C GLY A 67 6.10 1.98 6.31
N LEU A 68 5.41 0.84 6.45
CA LEU A 68 4.13 0.79 7.16
C LEU A 68 4.28 1.13 8.65
N GLU A 69 5.47 1.00 9.19
CA GLU A 69 5.78 1.28 10.60
C GLU A 69 6.60 2.58 10.78
N ASP A 70 6.77 3.36 9.72
CA ASP A 70 7.51 4.63 9.77
C ASP A 70 6.79 5.63 10.67
N ASP A 71 7.56 6.49 11.33
CA ASP A 71 6.99 7.52 12.21
C ASP A 71 6.27 8.63 11.46
N SER A 72 6.49 8.76 10.14
CA SER A 72 5.82 9.76 9.31
C SER A 72 4.55 9.20 8.66
N PRO A 73 3.39 9.86 8.81
CA PRO A 73 2.17 9.43 8.11
C PRO A 73 2.31 9.50 6.60
N ALA A 74 3.10 10.44 6.07
CA ALA A 74 3.35 10.54 4.63
C ALA A 74 4.07 9.28 4.11
N VAL A 75 5.02 8.76 4.87
CA VAL A 75 5.74 7.54 4.52
C VAL A 75 4.82 6.31 4.63
N ARG A 76 4.06 6.20 5.74
CA ARG A 76 3.11 5.10 5.91
C ARG A 76 2.10 5.06 4.75
N GLY A 77 1.56 6.23 4.38
CA GLY A 77 0.62 6.35 3.26
C GLY A 77 1.25 5.94 1.93
N SER A 78 2.49 6.35 1.68
CA SER A 78 3.21 5.97 0.46
C SER A 78 3.46 4.47 0.38
N ALA A 79 3.83 3.85 1.50
CA ALA A 79 4.01 2.41 1.59
C ALA A 79 2.69 1.66 1.33
N LEU A 80 1.58 2.17 1.86
CA LEU A 80 0.25 1.59 1.62
C LEU A 80 -0.16 1.68 0.16
N LEU A 81 0.11 2.80 -0.51
CA LEU A 81 -0.18 2.94 -1.93
C LEU A 81 0.62 1.94 -2.77
N SER A 82 1.88 1.73 -2.43
CA SER A 82 2.70 0.72 -3.10
C SER A 82 2.20 -0.69 -2.84
N LEU A 83 1.85 -1.01 -1.59
CA LEU A 83 1.30 -2.31 -1.24
C LEU A 83 0.01 -2.59 -2.01
N GLU A 84 -0.91 -1.64 -2.06
CA GLU A 84 -2.16 -1.79 -2.79
C GLU A 84 -1.90 -2.11 -4.26
N LYS A 85 -1.01 -1.36 -4.90
CA LYS A 85 -0.68 -1.55 -6.31
C LYS A 85 -0.05 -2.92 -6.57
N LEU A 86 0.90 -3.34 -5.74
CA LEU A 86 1.65 -4.58 -5.93
C LEU A 86 0.84 -5.83 -5.58
N SER A 87 -0.18 -5.71 -4.73
CA SER A 87 -0.93 -6.86 -4.20
C SER A 87 -2.20 -7.21 -4.97
N ARG A 88 -2.53 -6.48 -6.04
CA ARG A 88 -3.79 -6.69 -6.77
C ARG A 88 -3.99 -8.13 -7.24
N ASP A 89 -2.92 -8.78 -7.67
CA ASP A 89 -2.95 -10.17 -8.11
C ASP A 89 -2.17 -11.10 -7.16
N HIS A 90 -1.85 -10.61 -5.96
CA HIS A 90 -0.99 -11.32 -5.01
C HIS A 90 -1.52 -11.17 -3.58
N PRO A 91 -2.61 -11.86 -3.23
CA PRO A 91 -3.22 -11.70 -1.91
C PRO A 91 -2.30 -12.04 -0.74
N GLY A 92 -1.30 -12.90 -0.96
CA GLY A 92 -0.32 -13.23 0.07
C GLY A 92 0.47 -12.03 0.57
N ASP A 93 0.69 -11.03 -0.28
CA ASP A 93 1.41 -9.82 0.10
C ASP A 93 0.65 -9.01 1.15
N VAL A 94 -0.68 -9.02 1.09
CA VAL A 94 -1.55 -8.42 2.10
C VAL A 94 -1.65 -9.34 3.32
N ASN A 95 -1.83 -10.63 3.10
CA ASN A 95 -1.99 -11.60 4.18
C ASN A 95 -0.78 -11.59 5.13
N ASP A 96 0.42 -11.40 4.60
CA ASP A 96 1.67 -11.38 5.39
C ASP A 96 1.74 -10.18 6.36
N VAL A 97 1.02 -9.10 6.08
CA VAL A 97 1.00 -7.88 6.92
C VAL A 97 -0.40 -7.57 7.45
N ARG A 98 -1.29 -8.56 7.43
CA ARG A 98 -2.70 -8.36 7.80
C ARG A 98 -2.88 -7.73 9.19
N SER A 99 -2.18 -8.23 10.20
CA SER A 99 -2.30 -7.69 11.55
C SER A 99 -1.91 -6.23 11.61
N LEU A 100 -0.85 -5.86 10.90
CA LEU A 100 -0.40 -4.47 10.82
C LEU A 100 -1.42 -3.59 10.11
N LEU A 101 -2.03 -4.11 9.03
CA LEU A 101 -3.08 -3.37 8.32
C LEU A 101 -4.32 -3.18 9.19
N HIS A 102 -4.70 -4.17 9.99
CA HIS A 102 -5.78 -4.04 10.96
C HIS A 102 -5.47 -2.91 11.95
N GLU A 103 -4.26 -2.89 12.47
CA GLU A 103 -3.83 -1.85 13.42
C GLU A 103 -3.86 -0.46 12.78
N LEU A 104 -3.33 -0.32 11.57
CA LEU A 104 -3.32 0.95 10.86
C LEU A 104 -4.73 1.44 10.55
N SER A 105 -5.63 0.55 10.14
CA SER A 105 -7.00 0.93 9.78
C SER A 105 -7.84 1.38 10.98
N THR A 106 -7.51 0.91 12.19
CA THR A 106 -8.28 1.23 13.40
C THR A 106 -7.64 2.30 14.27
N ASN A 107 -6.32 2.30 14.39
CA ASN A 107 -5.63 3.09 15.42
C ASN A 107 -4.66 4.15 14.91
N ASP A 108 -4.36 4.20 13.61
CA ASP A 108 -3.45 5.22 13.09
C ASP A 108 -4.04 6.61 13.36
N GLY A 109 -3.20 7.54 13.82
CA GLY A 109 -3.63 8.90 14.11
C GLY A 109 -4.02 9.71 12.89
N ASN A 110 -3.61 9.27 11.69
CA ASN A 110 -3.89 9.98 10.45
C ASN A 110 -5.04 9.30 9.70
N GLU A 111 -6.10 10.06 9.43
CA GLU A 111 -7.29 9.55 8.77
C GLU A 111 -7.03 8.98 7.38
N ALA A 112 -6.19 9.64 6.59
CA ALA A 112 -5.86 9.15 5.25
C ALA A 112 -5.10 7.82 5.31
N VAL A 113 -4.22 7.64 6.30
CA VAL A 113 -3.52 6.37 6.50
C VAL A 113 -4.51 5.27 6.86
N ARG A 114 -5.47 5.52 7.77
CA ARG A 114 -6.51 4.55 8.10
C ARG A 114 -7.27 4.10 6.86
N ARG A 115 -7.69 5.04 6.04
CA ARG A 115 -8.44 4.75 4.81
C ARG A 115 -7.61 3.96 3.80
N LEU A 116 -6.34 4.32 3.61
CA LEU A 116 -5.45 3.60 2.70
C LEU A 116 -5.20 2.16 3.18
N ALA A 117 -5.11 1.94 4.49
CA ALA A 117 -4.98 0.59 5.05
C ALA A 117 -6.21 -0.26 4.75
N VAL A 118 -7.41 0.32 4.89
CA VAL A 118 -8.66 -0.34 4.51
C VAL A 118 -8.64 -0.73 3.02
N MET A 119 -8.21 0.19 2.17
CA MET A 119 -8.16 -0.06 0.73
C MET A 119 -7.15 -1.18 0.37
N ALA A 120 -6.03 -1.26 1.07
CA ALA A 120 -5.07 -2.34 0.86
C ALA A 120 -5.64 -3.71 1.23
N LEU A 121 -6.46 -3.78 2.28
CA LEU A 121 -7.07 -5.03 2.74
C LEU A 121 -7.95 -5.69 1.68
N LYS A 122 -8.50 -4.94 0.72
CA LYS A 122 -9.33 -5.51 -0.34
C LYS A 122 -8.60 -6.53 -1.21
N ASN A 123 -7.28 -6.42 -1.30
CA ASN A 123 -6.46 -7.30 -2.14
C ASN A 123 -6.04 -8.59 -1.41
N GLY A 124 -6.28 -8.68 -0.11
CA GLY A 124 -5.99 -9.88 0.67
C GLY A 124 -7.07 -10.96 0.49
N SER A 125 -6.82 -12.10 1.10
CA SER A 125 -7.80 -13.18 1.13
C SER A 125 -8.98 -12.82 2.01
N SER A 126 -10.16 -13.34 1.68
CA SER A 126 -11.35 -13.19 2.50
C SER A 126 -11.16 -13.90 3.84
N ARG A 127 -11.28 -13.15 4.95
CA ARG A 127 -11.13 -13.67 6.30
C ARG A 127 -12.24 -13.12 7.19
N PRO A 128 -12.87 -13.97 8.01
CA PRO A 128 -13.95 -13.51 8.89
C PRO A 128 -13.54 -12.39 9.84
N ASP A 129 -12.33 -12.45 10.41
CA ASP A 129 -11.84 -11.41 11.31
C ASP A 129 -11.67 -10.07 10.63
N THR A 130 -11.16 -10.06 9.40
CA THR A 130 -11.01 -8.83 8.61
C THR A 130 -12.38 -8.25 8.25
N ILE A 131 -13.30 -9.11 7.80
CA ILE A 131 -14.66 -8.68 7.44
C ILE A 131 -15.37 -8.08 8.65
N GLN A 132 -15.24 -8.71 9.83
CA GLN A 132 -15.85 -8.21 11.06
C GLN A 132 -15.29 -6.85 11.46
N LEU A 133 -13.96 -6.69 11.41
CA LEU A 133 -13.31 -5.42 11.71
C LEU A 133 -13.80 -4.30 10.78
N LEU A 134 -13.84 -4.57 9.49
CA LEU A 134 -14.28 -3.58 8.50
C LEU A 134 -15.77 -3.26 8.63
N THR A 135 -16.59 -4.26 8.96
CA THR A 135 -18.01 -4.04 9.22
C THR A 135 -18.20 -3.12 10.41
N SER A 136 -17.44 -3.34 11.49
CA SER A 136 -17.50 -2.50 12.68
C SER A 136 -17.06 -1.07 12.38
N LEU A 137 -16.00 -0.88 11.60
CA LEU A 137 -15.56 0.46 11.19
C LEU A 137 -16.64 1.17 10.35
N GLY A 138 -17.30 0.44 9.47
CA GLY A 138 -18.37 1.00 8.62
C GLY A 138 -19.59 1.43 9.40
N GLN A 139 -19.83 0.86 10.58
CA GLN A 139 -20.98 1.14 11.42
C GLN A 139 -20.67 2.10 12.57
N ASP A 140 -19.42 2.49 12.75
CA ASP A 140 -18.99 3.36 13.84
C ASP A 140 -19.21 4.83 13.47
N ASP A 141 -20.24 5.42 14.06
CA ASP A 141 -20.63 6.82 13.80
C ASP A 141 -19.55 7.83 14.19
N GLU A 142 -18.61 7.44 15.03
CA GLU A 142 -17.50 8.31 15.43
C GLU A 142 -16.39 8.39 14.37
N GLN A 143 -16.42 7.47 13.40
CA GLN A 143 -15.44 7.48 12.31
C GLN A 143 -15.86 8.45 11.21
N PRO A 144 -14.88 9.06 10.52
CA PRO A 144 -15.18 9.92 9.37
C PRO A 144 -15.97 9.17 8.29
N ARG A 145 -16.84 9.89 7.61
CA ARG A 145 -17.71 9.32 6.58
C ARG A 145 -16.95 8.55 5.50
N GLU A 146 -15.85 9.12 5.00
CA GLU A 146 -15.07 8.48 3.94
C GLU A 146 -14.47 7.15 4.39
N LEU A 147 -14.01 7.08 5.64
CA LEU A 147 -13.50 5.83 6.20
C LEU A 147 -14.62 4.80 6.36
N ARG A 148 -15.79 5.20 6.87
CA ARG A 148 -16.95 4.31 7.02
C ARG A 148 -17.38 3.72 5.67
N GLU A 149 -17.46 4.57 4.64
CA GLU A 149 -17.86 4.14 3.31
C GLU A 149 -16.85 3.17 2.70
N ALA A 150 -15.55 3.46 2.84
CA ALA A 150 -14.48 2.58 2.34
C ALA A 150 -14.52 1.23 3.06
N ALA A 151 -14.68 1.23 4.38
CA ALA A 151 -14.71 0.00 5.18
C ALA A 151 -15.91 -0.88 4.80
N ALA A 152 -17.09 -0.28 4.66
CA ALA A 152 -18.30 -1.02 4.27
C ALA A 152 -18.15 -1.64 2.87
N LYS A 153 -17.58 -0.90 1.94
CA LYS A 153 -17.36 -1.36 0.57
C LYS A 153 -16.38 -2.52 0.52
N VAL A 154 -15.26 -2.41 1.22
CA VAL A 154 -14.23 -3.47 1.24
C VAL A 154 -14.77 -4.71 1.95
N ALA A 155 -15.51 -4.56 3.05
CA ALA A 155 -16.15 -5.70 3.72
C ALA A 155 -17.04 -6.46 2.75
N GLN A 156 -17.84 -5.76 1.95
CA GLN A 156 -18.71 -6.37 0.95
C GLN A 156 -17.92 -7.11 -0.13
N LEU A 157 -16.85 -6.49 -0.64
CA LEU A 157 -15.97 -7.12 -1.63
C LEU A 157 -15.36 -8.43 -1.10
N LEU A 158 -14.90 -8.42 0.16
CA LEU A 158 -14.30 -9.60 0.77
C LEU A 158 -15.33 -10.71 1.01
N ARG A 159 -16.56 -10.37 1.39
CA ARG A 159 -17.65 -11.35 1.50
C ARG A 159 -17.90 -12.06 0.18
N ARG A 160 -17.96 -11.30 -0.92
CA ARG A 160 -18.16 -11.88 -2.27
C ARG A 160 -17.02 -12.79 -2.67
N LYS A 161 -15.79 -12.45 -2.34
CA LYS A 161 -14.62 -13.29 -2.57
C LYS A 161 -14.76 -14.64 -1.86
N GLY A 162 -15.24 -14.62 -0.62
CA GLY A 162 -15.37 -15.81 0.20
C GLY A 162 -16.47 -16.77 -0.24
N THR A 163 -17.40 -16.33 -1.10
CA THR A 163 -18.50 -17.16 -1.60
C THR A 163 -18.23 -17.80 -2.95
N LYS A 164 -17.07 -17.59 -3.55
CA LYS A 164 -16.70 -18.19 -4.85
C LYS A 164 -16.09 -19.57 -4.72
#